data_8796756003f0575465b34aa3627fe1ee
#
_entry.id   8796756003f0575465b34aa3627fe1ee
#
_cell.length_a   1.000
_cell.length_b   1.000
_cell.length_c   1.000
_cell.angle_alpha   90.00
_cell.angle_beta   90.00
_cell.angle_gamma   90.00
#
_symmetry.space_group_name_H-M   'P 1'
#
loop_
_entity.id
_entity.type
_entity.pdbx_description
1 polymer ?
#
loop_
_entity_poly.entity_id
_entity_poly.type
_entity_poly.pdbx_seq_one_letter_code
_entity_poly.pdbx_strand_id
1 'polypeptide(L)'
;KENLSLSDFSSLIGYSLLTAKDLCRIKDITPDLSDLIRNELPKYREINEFVKTIKNPSLTTGRIKRSFFQCLFDIEKEEPVMPYLRVLGMKKEASSLLSQKENASCQILTKLAFDVPKMDDTAKKLFAKDLLASDLYRQVFCHKYNQTLPNEYQHSPIVL
;
A
#
# COMPACT_ATOMS: atom_id res chain seq x y z
N LYS A 1 11.88 -11.57 15.99
CA LYS A 1 10.88 -10.63 15.41
C LYS A 1 10.38 -11.24 14.10
N GLU A 2 9.07 -11.48 14.03
CA GLU A 2 8.39 -11.95 12.83
C GLU A 2 8.28 -10.77 11.85
N ASN A 3 8.90 -10.89 10.68
CA ASN A 3 8.90 -9.83 9.68
C ASN A 3 8.57 -10.41 8.30
N LEU A 4 7.75 -9.70 7.53
CA LEU A 4 7.58 -9.98 6.12
C LEU A 4 8.74 -9.39 5.31
N SER A 5 9.12 -10.10 4.26
CA SER A 5 10.10 -9.70 3.27
C SER A 5 9.42 -9.42 1.93
N LEU A 6 10.14 -8.80 1.00
CA LEU A 6 9.65 -8.58 -0.35
C LEU A 6 9.28 -9.91 -1.05
N SER A 7 10.04 -10.98 -0.80
CA SER A 7 9.79 -12.31 -1.38
C SER A 7 8.43 -12.89 -0.99
N ASP A 8 7.91 -12.55 0.20
CA ASP A 8 6.60 -13.01 0.64
C ASP A 8 5.45 -12.45 -0.24
N PHE A 9 5.69 -11.34 -0.95
CA PHE A 9 4.75 -10.73 -1.89
C PHE A 9 5.05 -11.07 -3.36
N SER A 10 6.05 -11.90 -3.63
CA SER A 10 6.55 -12.15 -4.98
C SER A 10 5.46 -12.60 -5.96
N SER A 11 4.66 -13.60 -5.59
CA SER A 11 3.57 -14.10 -6.46
C SER A 11 2.50 -13.04 -6.73
N LEU A 12 2.13 -12.24 -5.72
CA LEU A 12 1.14 -11.17 -5.86
C LEU A 12 1.64 -10.06 -6.78
N ILE A 13 2.90 -9.67 -6.63
CA ILE A 13 3.54 -8.66 -7.50
C ILE A 13 3.65 -9.19 -8.93
N GLY A 14 4.12 -10.43 -9.12
CA GLY A 14 4.19 -11.06 -10.45
C GLY A 14 2.83 -11.08 -11.14
N TYR A 15 1.78 -11.47 -10.43
CA TYR A 15 0.42 -11.45 -10.95
C TYR A 15 -0.06 -10.03 -11.31
N SER A 16 0.20 -9.04 -10.46
CA SER A 16 -0.21 -7.66 -10.74
C SER A 16 0.50 -7.07 -11.96
N LEU A 17 1.81 -7.35 -12.13
CA LEU A 17 2.57 -6.93 -13.31
C LEU A 17 2.05 -7.60 -14.59
N LEU A 18 1.69 -8.89 -14.52
CA LEU A 18 1.16 -9.65 -15.64
C LEU A 18 -0.21 -9.16 -16.09
N THR A 19 -1.08 -8.80 -15.16
CA THR A 19 -2.47 -8.41 -15.43
C THR A 19 -2.66 -6.92 -15.70
N ALA A 20 -1.66 -6.09 -15.40
CA ALA A 20 -1.71 -4.66 -15.64
C ALA A 20 -1.85 -4.35 -17.15
N LYS A 21 -2.96 -3.72 -17.54
CA LYS A 21 -3.22 -3.34 -18.94
C LYS A 21 -2.23 -2.27 -19.41
N ASP A 22 -2.01 -1.26 -18.60
CA ASP A 22 -1.07 -0.16 -18.85
C ASP A 22 -0.23 0.11 -17.61
N LEU A 23 1.05 -0.28 -17.67
CA LEU A 23 2.02 -0.02 -16.60
C LEU A 23 2.41 1.46 -16.52
N CYS A 24 2.32 2.21 -17.64
CA CYS A 24 2.74 3.61 -17.65
C CYS A 24 1.83 4.53 -16.85
N ARG A 25 0.60 4.12 -16.53
CA ARG A 25 -0.28 4.88 -15.63
C ARG A 25 0.13 4.79 -14.17
N ILE A 26 0.87 3.76 -13.80
CA ILE A 26 1.32 3.52 -12.42
C ILE A 26 2.41 4.51 -12.03
N LYS A 27 2.33 5.03 -10.82
CA LYS A 27 3.32 5.96 -10.26
C LYS A 27 4.72 5.34 -10.28
N ASP A 28 5.73 6.16 -10.56
CA ASP A 28 7.14 5.77 -10.68
C ASP A 28 7.49 4.81 -11.86
N ILE A 29 6.52 4.33 -12.65
CA ILE A 29 6.79 3.54 -13.84
C ILE A 29 6.90 4.48 -15.05
N THR A 30 8.13 4.61 -15.58
CA THR A 30 8.42 5.32 -16.83
C THR A 30 8.19 4.40 -18.03
N PRO A 31 8.02 4.93 -19.26
CA PRO A 31 7.93 4.09 -20.47
C PRO A 31 9.09 3.09 -20.58
N ASP A 32 10.33 3.53 -20.37
CA ASP A 32 11.52 2.66 -20.44
C ASP A 32 11.44 1.51 -19.40
N LEU A 33 10.98 1.82 -18.18
CA LEU A 33 10.81 0.78 -17.15
C LEU A 33 9.66 -0.17 -17.52
N SER A 34 8.57 0.35 -18.08
CA SER A 34 7.44 -0.46 -18.56
C SER A 34 7.89 -1.45 -19.63
N ASP A 35 8.68 -1.01 -20.59
CA ASP A 35 9.21 -1.86 -21.66
C ASP A 35 10.16 -2.93 -21.12
N LEU A 36 11.06 -2.57 -20.21
CA LEU A 36 11.92 -3.53 -19.52
C LEU A 36 11.13 -4.57 -18.76
N ILE A 37 10.11 -4.16 -17.99
CA ILE A 37 9.24 -5.07 -17.26
C ILE A 37 8.56 -6.03 -18.25
N ARG A 38 7.91 -5.54 -19.31
CA ARG A 38 7.19 -6.36 -20.27
C ARG A 38 8.08 -7.38 -20.97
N ASN A 39 9.29 -6.97 -21.35
CA ASN A 39 10.25 -7.83 -22.07
C ASN A 39 10.79 -8.95 -21.16
N GLU A 40 11.02 -8.67 -19.89
CA GLU A 40 11.61 -9.64 -18.96
C GLU A 40 10.55 -10.42 -18.13
N LEU A 41 9.28 -9.95 -18.11
CA LEU A 41 8.21 -10.59 -17.34
C LEU A 41 8.00 -12.07 -17.65
N PRO A 42 8.13 -12.57 -18.88
CA PRO A 42 8.05 -14.00 -19.17
C PRO A 42 9.09 -14.87 -18.43
N LYS A 43 10.18 -14.27 -17.97
CA LYS A 43 11.25 -14.92 -17.20
C LYS A 43 11.07 -14.75 -15.69
N TYR A 44 10.00 -14.07 -15.26
CA TYR A 44 9.74 -13.81 -13.85
C TYR A 44 9.60 -15.10 -13.05
N ARG A 45 10.36 -15.22 -11.97
CA ARG A 45 10.27 -16.33 -11.01
C ARG A 45 10.14 -15.85 -9.58
N GLU A 46 11.02 -14.92 -9.20
CA GLU A 46 11.08 -14.34 -7.86
C GLU A 46 11.45 -12.86 -7.96
N ILE A 47 10.86 -12.05 -7.09
CA ILE A 47 10.92 -10.59 -7.14
C ILE A 47 12.32 -10.01 -7.01
N ASN A 48 13.17 -10.56 -6.11
CA ASN A 48 14.51 -10.02 -5.91
C ASN A 48 15.44 -10.33 -7.09
N GLU A 49 15.25 -11.50 -7.74
CA GLU A 49 15.97 -11.84 -8.99
C GLU A 49 15.50 -10.94 -10.11
N PHE A 50 14.19 -10.76 -10.25
CA PHE A 50 13.61 -9.93 -11.29
C PHE A 50 14.05 -8.46 -11.17
N VAL A 51 14.12 -7.91 -9.96
CA VAL A 51 14.66 -6.57 -9.70
C VAL A 51 16.12 -6.44 -10.19
N LYS A 52 16.94 -7.49 -10.00
CA LYS A 52 18.33 -7.49 -10.47
C LYS A 52 18.40 -7.49 -12.00
N THR A 53 17.51 -8.26 -12.65
CA THR A 53 17.47 -8.37 -14.12
C THR A 53 17.12 -7.05 -14.79
N ILE A 54 16.14 -6.30 -14.27
CA ILE A 54 15.68 -5.03 -14.86
C ILE A 54 16.40 -3.80 -14.32
N LYS A 55 17.33 -3.96 -13.37
CA LYS A 55 18.11 -2.85 -12.85
C LYS A 55 19.06 -2.31 -13.90
N ASN A 56 19.09 -0.98 -14.05
CA ASN A 56 20.05 -0.26 -14.87
C ASN A 56 20.63 0.97 -14.10
N PRO A 57 21.65 1.64 -14.60
CA PRO A 57 22.29 2.78 -13.91
C PRO A 57 21.33 3.94 -13.55
N SER A 58 20.26 4.13 -14.33
CA SER A 58 19.28 5.20 -14.12
C SER A 58 18.16 4.81 -13.11
N LEU A 59 18.06 3.52 -12.75
CA LEU A 59 17.00 2.99 -11.91
C LEU A 59 17.55 2.39 -10.61
N THR A 60 17.27 3.05 -9.50
CA THR A 60 17.64 2.50 -8.20
C THR A 60 16.76 1.30 -7.82
N THR A 61 17.33 0.33 -7.14
CA THR A 61 16.60 -0.84 -6.61
C THR A 61 15.36 -0.42 -5.79
N GLY A 62 15.50 0.64 -4.98
CA GLY A 62 14.40 1.15 -4.17
C GLY A 62 13.24 1.69 -5.00
N ARG A 63 13.53 2.39 -6.10
CA ARG A 63 12.51 2.90 -7.02
C ARG A 63 11.77 1.75 -7.70
N ILE A 64 12.50 0.75 -8.21
CA ILE A 64 11.90 -0.43 -8.84
C ILE A 64 10.97 -1.16 -7.85
N LYS A 65 11.46 -1.45 -6.64
CA LYS A 65 10.64 -2.13 -5.62
C LYS A 65 9.38 -1.34 -5.26
N ARG A 66 9.50 -0.02 -5.10
CA ARG A 66 8.35 0.85 -4.82
C ARG A 66 7.34 0.84 -5.97
N SER A 67 7.78 0.93 -7.23
CA SER A 67 6.88 0.90 -8.38
C SER A 67 6.11 -0.43 -8.50
N PHE A 68 6.68 -1.54 -8.05
CA PHE A 68 5.99 -2.82 -8.02
C PHE A 68 4.87 -2.87 -6.98
N PHE A 69 5.09 -2.32 -5.78
CA PHE A 69 4.01 -2.16 -4.82
C PHE A 69 2.95 -1.17 -5.29
N GLN A 70 3.36 -0.10 -5.96
CA GLN A 70 2.41 0.84 -6.57
C GLN A 70 1.56 0.16 -7.66
N CYS A 71 2.13 -0.76 -8.44
CA CYS A 71 1.37 -1.59 -9.37
C CYS A 71 0.41 -2.54 -8.63
N LEU A 72 0.87 -3.21 -7.58
CA LEU A 72 0.05 -4.12 -6.78
C LEU A 72 -1.17 -3.42 -6.16
N PHE A 73 -1.00 -2.16 -5.72
CA PHE A 73 -2.06 -1.37 -5.10
C PHE A 73 -2.75 -0.40 -6.06
N ASP A 74 -2.46 -0.49 -7.35
CA ASP A 74 -3.04 0.36 -8.39
C ASP A 74 -2.92 1.87 -8.09
N ILE A 75 -1.72 2.30 -7.67
CA ILE A 75 -1.43 3.71 -7.36
C ILE A 75 -1.01 4.42 -8.64
N GLU A 76 -1.86 5.33 -9.11
CA GLU A 76 -1.66 6.06 -10.35
C GLU A 76 -0.81 7.33 -10.17
N LYS A 77 -0.32 7.89 -11.29
CA LYS A 77 0.48 9.13 -11.29
C LYS A 77 -0.32 10.33 -10.80
N GLU A 78 -1.60 10.38 -11.14
CA GLU A 78 -2.52 11.48 -10.87
C GLU A 78 -3.45 11.18 -9.69
N GLU A 79 -2.96 10.46 -8.68
CA GLU A 79 -3.73 10.27 -7.45
C GLU A 79 -3.96 11.62 -6.75
N PRO A 80 -5.19 11.91 -6.32
CA PRO A 80 -5.47 13.12 -5.56
C PRO A 80 -4.73 13.11 -4.22
N VAL A 81 -4.49 14.30 -3.68
CA VAL A 81 -3.92 14.44 -2.33
C VAL A 81 -4.87 13.80 -1.32
N MET A 82 -4.30 13.04 -0.38
CA MET A 82 -5.07 12.32 0.63
C MET A 82 -5.91 13.28 1.48
N PRO A 83 -7.25 13.23 1.42
CA PRO A 83 -8.12 14.19 2.09
C PRO A 83 -8.41 13.83 3.56
N TYR A 84 -7.75 12.81 4.09
CA TYR A 84 -7.92 12.35 5.45
C TYR A 84 -6.58 12.05 6.13
N LEU A 85 -6.61 12.00 7.45
CA LEU A 85 -5.51 11.59 8.30
C LEU A 85 -5.97 10.43 9.19
N ARG A 86 -5.26 9.30 9.15
CA ARG A 86 -5.56 8.14 9.98
C ARG A 86 -4.70 8.12 11.24
N VAL A 87 -5.33 8.05 12.41
CA VAL A 87 -4.64 7.92 13.69
C VAL A 87 -4.49 6.44 14.03
N LEU A 88 -3.25 5.92 13.94
CA LEU A 88 -2.93 4.53 14.29
C LEU A 88 -2.60 4.36 15.77
N GLY A 89 -2.05 5.39 16.39
CA GLY A 89 -1.72 5.40 17.81
C GLY A 89 -1.39 6.81 18.30
N MET A 90 -1.41 7.00 19.61
CA MET A 90 -1.12 8.27 20.25
C MET A 90 -0.58 8.09 21.65
N LYS A 91 0.13 9.07 22.15
CA LYS A 91 0.44 9.16 23.58
C LYS A 91 -0.79 9.57 24.36
N LYS A 92 -0.90 9.10 25.62
CA LYS A 92 -2.04 9.38 26.48
C LYS A 92 -2.29 10.89 26.64
N GLU A 93 -1.24 11.69 26.73
CA GLU A 93 -1.32 13.14 26.87
C GLU A 93 -1.91 13.83 25.60
N ALA A 94 -1.76 13.20 24.43
CA ALA A 94 -2.31 13.72 23.19
C ALA A 94 -3.78 13.35 22.96
N SER A 95 -4.40 12.57 23.83
CA SER A 95 -5.81 12.15 23.68
C SER A 95 -6.79 13.34 23.68
N SER A 96 -6.46 14.43 24.40
CA SER A 96 -7.25 15.67 24.39
C SER A 96 -7.31 16.35 23.01
N LEU A 97 -6.33 16.15 22.14
CA LEU A 97 -6.34 16.68 20.77
C LEU A 97 -7.44 16.04 19.90
N LEU A 98 -7.79 14.79 20.19
CA LEU A 98 -8.85 14.10 19.44
C LEU A 98 -10.25 14.65 19.73
N SER A 99 -10.47 15.32 20.87
CA SER A 99 -11.73 16.01 21.14
C SER A 99 -11.97 17.20 20.20
N GLN A 100 -10.89 17.71 19.58
CA GLN A 100 -10.92 18.84 18.64
C GLN A 100 -10.85 18.40 17.16
N LYS A 101 -10.98 17.09 16.89
CA LYS A 101 -10.83 16.54 15.51
C LYS A 101 -11.81 17.18 14.49
N GLU A 102 -12.96 17.68 14.94
CA GLU A 102 -13.95 18.32 14.08
C GLU A 102 -13.50 19.70 13.59
N ASN A 103 -12.50 20.31 14.23
CA ASN A 103 -11.92 21.60 13.84
C ASN A 103 -10.75 21.43 12.85
N ALA A 104 -10.38 20.20 12.49
CA ALA A 104 -9.28 19.94 11.57
C ALA A 104 -9.65 20.29 10.14
N SER A 105 -8.67 20.74 9.35
CA SER A 105 -8.83 21.04 7.92
C SER A 105 -9.03 19.80 7.04
N CYS A 106 -8.81 18.61 7.57
CA CYS A 106 -9.04 17.33 6.91
C CYS A 106 -9.76 16.36 7.87
N GLN A 107 -10.39 15.34 7.30
CA GLN A 107 -11.08 14.34 8.10
C GLN A 107 -10.09 13.48 8.89
N ILE A 108 -10.28 13.35 10.21
CA ILE A 108 -9.44 12.52 11.08
C ILE A 108 -10.14 11.21 11.37
N LEU A 109 -9.53 10.09 10.93
CA LEU A 109 -10.05 8.74 11.12
C LEU A 109 -9.46 8.15 12.41
N THR A 110 -10.32 7.77 13.34
CA THR A 110 -9.95 7.13 14.62
C THR A 110 -10.64 5.79 14.80
N LYS A 111 -11.91 5.71 14.41
CA LYS A 111 -12.73 4.48 14.45
C LYS A 111 -13.33 4.26 13.06
N LEU A 112 -12.72 3.37 12.28
CA LEU A 112 -13.06 3.18 10.86
C LEU A 112 -14.55 2.88 10.64
N ALA A 113 -15.15 2.06 11.49
CA ALA A 113 -16.58 1.72 11.36
C ALA A 113 -17.52 2.94 11.43
N PHE A 114 -17.11 4.02 12.11
CA PHE A 114 -17.89 5.24 12.27
C PHE A 114 -17.44 6.38 11.36
N ASP A 115 -16.14 6.44 11.06
CA ASP A 115 -15.55 7.56 10.34
C ASP A 115 -15.62 7.36 8.81
N VAL A 116 -15.41 6.12 8.32
CA VAL A 116 -15.42 5.80 6.87
C VAL A 116 -16.77 6.07 6.20
N PRO A 117 -17.94 5.75 6.77
CA PRO A 117 -19.23 6.07 6.16
C PRO A 117 -19.43 7.57 5.89
N LYS A 118 -18.77 8.45 6.66
CA LYS A 118 -18.86 9.91 6.56
C LYS A 118 -17.92 10.54 5.53
N MET A 119 -17.03 9.74 4.95
CA MET A 119 -16.11 10.21 3.91
C MET A 119 -16.84 10.49 2.61
N ASP A 120 -16.34 11.44 1.83
CA ASP A 120 -16.76 11.62 0.44
C ASP A 120 -16.27 10.46 -0.45
N ASP A 121 -16.78 10.36 -1.67
CA ASP A 121 -16.50 9.25 -2.56
C ASP A 121 -15.03 9.18 -3.00
N THR A 122 -14.35 10.33 -3.12
CA THR A 122 -12.93 10.39 -3.46
C THR A 122 -12.08 9.84 -2.32
N ALA A 123 -12.36 10.30 -1.10
CA ALA A 123 -11.71 9.81 0.11
C ALA A 123 -11.93 8.30 0.33
N LYS A 124 -13.16 7.80 0.09
CA LYS A 124 -13.47 6.37 0.16
C LYS A 124 -12.67 5.54 -0.83
N LYS A 125 -12.52 6.00 -2.08
CA LYS A 125 -11.73 5.30 -3.10
C LYS A 125 -10.26 5.21 -2.70
N LEU A 126 -9.67 6.29 -2.19
CA LEU A 126 -8.30 6.29 -1.70
C LEU A 126 -8.13 5.41 -0.47
N PHE A 127 -9.07 5.50 0.47
CA PHE A 127 -9.06 4.67 1.67
C PHE A 127 -9.20 3.17 1.35
N ALA A 128 -9.94 2.81 0.30
CA ALA A 128 -10.04 1.42 -0.16
C ALA A 128 -8.68 0.85 -0.59
N LYS A 129 -7.79 1.66 -1.19
CA LYS A 129 -6.41 1.25 -1.53
C LYS A 129 -5.55 1.07 -0.27
N ASP A 130 -5.67 1.98 0.71
CA ASP A 130 -5.00 1.85 2.02
C ASP A 130 -5.46 0.58 2.75
N LEU A 131 -6.76 0.32 2.75
CA LEU A 131 -7.34 -0.89 3.34
C LEU A 131 -6.87 -2.16 2.63
N LEU A 132 -6.82 -2.16 1.29
CA LEU A 132 -6.31 -3.28 0.50
C LEU A 132 -4.85 -3.59 0.86
N ALA A 133 -4.01 -2.56 1.01
CA ALA A 133 -2.61 -2.74 1.39
C ALA A 133 -2.48 -3.39 2.77
N SER A 134 -3.28 -2.95 3.73
CA SER A 134 -3.34 -3.51 5.08
C SER A 134 -3.83 -4.96 5.09
N ASP A 135 -4.89 -5.24 4.34
CA ASP A 135 -5.46 -6.59 4.25
C ASP A 135 -4.51 -7.58 3.57
N LEU A 136 -3.84 -7.18 2.50
CA LEU A 136 -2.83 -8.02 1.84
C LEU A 136 -1.66 -8.30 2.78
N TYR A 137 -1.15 -7.29 3.49
CA TYR A 137 -0.10 -7.49 4.50
C TYR A 137 -0.55 -8.49 5.56
N ARG A 138 -1.75 -8.30 6.12
CA ARG A 138 -2.34 -9.18 7.13
C ARG A 138 -2.49 -10.60 6.62
N GLN A 139 -3.02 -10.81 5.42
CA GLN A 139 -3.21 -12.14 4.83
C GLN A 139 -1.87 -12.85 4.61
N VAL A 140 -0.88 -12.17 4.03
CA VAL A 140 0.46 -12.74 3.82
C VAL A 140 1.11 -13.09 5.15
N PHE A 141 0.98 -12.23 6.17
CA PHE A 141 1.49 -12.48 7.53
C PHE A 141 0.81 -13.69 8.18
N CYS A 142 -0.52 -13.72 8.17
CA CYS A 142 -1.31 -14.82 8.73
C CYS A 142 -0.96 -16.16 8.08
N HIS A 143 -0.82 -16.17 6.77
CA HIS A 143 -0.43 -17.37 6.01
C HIS A 143 1.00 -17.83 6.37
N LYS A 144 1.96 -16.90 6.38
CA LYS A 144 3.37 -17.20 6.64
C LYS A 144 3.61 -17.76 8.04
N TYR A 145 2.93 -17.20 9.04
CA TYR A 145 3.17 -17.54 10.45
C TYR A 145 2.08 -18.42 11.07
N ASN A 146 1.10 -18.84 10.28
CA ASN A 146 -0.07 -19.62 10.73
C ASN A 146 -0.76 -18.97 11.94
N GLN A 147 -0.97 -17.65 11.84
CA GLN A 147 -1.59 -16.82 12.88
C GLN A 147 -2.86 -16.16 12.35
N THR A 148 -3.70 -15.67 13.27
CA THR A 148 -4.89 -14.89 12.93
C THR A 148 -4.72 -13.49 13.52
N LEU A 149 -4.81 -12.47 12.65
CA LEU A 149 -4.81 -11.07 13.06
C LEU A 149 -6.19 -10.45 12.80
N PRO A 150 -6.65 -9.53 13.66
CA PRO A 150 -7.89 -8.79 13.43
C PRO A 150 -7.78 -7.94 12.15
N ASN A 151 -8.95 -7.64 11.55
CA ASN A 151 -8.98 -6.72 10.39
C ASN A 151 -8.92 -5.25 10.85
N GLU A 152 -8.71 -4.35 9.91
CA GLU A 152 -8.53 -2.92 10.20
C GLU A 152 -9.73 -2.26 10.91
N TYR A 153 -10.95 -2.71 10.65
CA TYR A 153 -12.16 -2.19 11.31
C TYR A 153 -12.28 -2.61 12.77
N GLN A 154 -11.56 -3.65 13.17
CA GLN A 154 -11.52 -4.14 14.56
C GLN A 154 -10.43 -3.46 15.40
N HIS A 155 -9.53 -2.68 14.73
CA HIS A 155 -8.50 -1.93 15.43
C HIS A 155 -9.01 -0.57 15.93
N SER A 156 -8.63 -0.24 17.16
CA SER A 156 -8.70 1.12 17.70
C SER A 156 -7.29 1.70 17.78
N PRO A 157 -7.13 3.03 17.77
CA PRO A 157 -5.81 3.65 17.97
C PRO A 157 -5.16 3.14 19.26
N ILE A 158 -3.88 2.78 19.17
CA ILE A 158 -3.10 2.32 20.31
C ILE A 158 -2.78 3.53 21.19
N VAL A 159 -3.10 3.43 22.49
CA VAL A 159 -2.73 4.46 23.47
C VAL A 159 -1.46 3.98 24.18
N LEU A 160 -0.37 4.78 24.06
CA LEU A 160 0.95 4.53 24.65
C LEU A 160 1.12 5.31 25.94
#